data_b72f8486424f06a0929c2db34e8a22c0
#
_entry.id   b72f8486424f06a0929c2db34e8a22c0
#
_cell.length_a   1.000
_cell.length_b   1.000
_cell.length_c   1.000
_cell.angle_alpha   90.00
_cell.angle_beta   90.00
_cell.angle_gamma   90.00
#
_symmetry.space_group_name_H-M   'P 1'
#
loop_
_entity.id
_entity.type
_entity.pdbx_description
1 polymer ?
#
loop_
_entity_poly.entity_id
_entity_poly.type
_entity_poly.pdbx_seq_one_letter_code
_entity_poly.pdbx_strand_id
1 'polypeptide(L)'
;NISFAQQDPHFSMWYSSPSLLNPASTATMEQDVTFFTNYRAQWLSALPNQIRTNAVSAEIKLGNDRLRSGWFGLGAQYNNDATGDAQIMSHIVSIPFNYVWEGYEKSYFSLGIKPGVINRSLKAQIQTWDNQWNGIGFDNTVFSTESSSNKNTHLTVGAGMYYKKLYRDGSKFDIGFSANHLNAPEQGFRSLSFQTFRQYIFHTSGSIKLDRYKFLLSPQLITMFQGPHRDVIIGTSFD
;
A
#
# COMPACT_ATOMS: atom_id res chain seq x y z
N ASN A 1 14.83 6.45 24.48
CA ASN A 1 14.73 5.51 23.34
C ASN A 1 13.49 5.91 22.53
N ILE A 2 13.72 6.55 21.39
CA ILE A 2 12.64 6.85 20.44
C ILE A 2 12.49 5.58 19.60
N SER A 3 11.39 4.84 19.83
CA SER A 3 11.04 3.69 19.01
C SER A 3 10.32 4.20 17.74
N PHE A 4 10.97 4.10 16.61
CA PHE A 4 10.38 4.40 15.30
C PHE A 4 9.77 3.11 14.77
N ALA A 5 8.50 2.86 15.05
CA ALA A 5 7.81 1.64 14.63
C ALA A 5 6.59 1.97 13.76
N GLN A 6 6.78 2.65 12.62
CA GLN A 6 5.69 2.88 11.68
C GLN A 6 6.16 2.69 10.25
N GLN A 7 5.87 1.51 9.76
CA GLN A 7 5.95 1.17 8.35
C GLN A 7 4.53 0.96 7.83
N ASP A 8 4.26 1.46 6.63
CA ASP A 8 2.98 1.17 5.99
C ASP A 8 2.87 -0.31 5.65
N PRO A 9 1.69 -0.92 5.85
CA PRO A 9 1.48 -2.31 5.53
C PRO A 9 1.63 -2.54 4.04
N HIS A 10 2.33 -3.60 3.68
CA HIS A 10 2.49 -4.07 2.31
C HIS A 10 2.13 -5.55 2.19
N PHE A 11 1.83 -6.00 0.98
CA PHE A 11 1.50 -7.38 0.69
C PHE A 11 2.70 -8.10 0.07
N SER A 12 2.95 -9.35 0.46
CA SER A 12 4.02 -10.16 -0.13
C SER A 12 3.78 -10.41 -1.63
N MET A 13 2.50 -10.56 -2.03
CA MET A 13 2.09 -10.68 -3.44
C MET A 13 1.77 -9.31 -4.04
N TRP A 14 2.67 -8.34 -3.89
CA TRP A 14 2.50 -6.96 -4.33
C TRP A 14 2.20 -6.83 -5.84
N TYR A 15 2.72 -7.73 -6.64
CA TYR A 15 2.56 -7.77 -8.09
C TYR A 15 1.13 -8.04 -8.56
N SER A 16 0.30 -8.61 -7.70
CA SER A 16 -1.13 -8.80 -8.00
C SER A 16 -1.92 -7.49 -8.00
N SER A 17 -1.44 -6.48 -7.27
CA SER A 17 -2.10 -5.16 -7.14
C SER A 17 -1.07 -4.03 -7.10
N PRO A 18 -0.30 -3.82 -8.17
CA PRO A 18 0.84 -2.91 -8.18
C PRO A 18 0.45 -1.43 -7.95
N SER A 19 -0.77 -1.05 -8.30
CA SER A 19 -1.29 0.32 -8.10
C SER A 19 -1.44 0.71 -6.62
N LEU A 20 -1.56 -0.26 -5.72
CA LEU A 20 -1.54 0.02 -4.27
C LEU A 20 -0.21 0.66 -3.85
N LEU A 21 0.88 0.29 -4.49
CA LEU A 21 2.23 0.76 -4.21
C LEU A 21 2.65 1.94 -5.09
N ASN A 22 2.33 1.87 -6.37
CA ASN A 22 2.75 2.85 -7.37
C ASN A 22 1.54 3.38 -8.15
N PRO A 23 1.16 4.66 -8.02
CA PRO A 23 0.02 5.21 -8.74
C PRO A 23 0.19 5.19 -10.27
N ALA A 24 1.41 5.20 -10.77
CA ALA A 24 1.67 5.15 -12.20
C ALA A 24 1.35 3.79 -12.84
N SER A 25 1.20 2.72 -12.04
CA SER A 25 0.79 1.41 -12.54
C SER A 25 -0.74 1.20 -12.60
N THR A 26 -1.53 2.21 -12.25
CA THR A 26 -3.00 2.16 -12.31
C THR A 26 -3.47 1.93 -13.73
N ALA A 27 -4.39 0.99 -13.92
CA ALA A 27 -4.99 0.64 -15.22
C ALA A 27 -3.95 0.32 -16.33
N THR A 28 -2.81 -0.28 -15.95
CA THR A 28 -1.79 -0.75 -16.90
C THR A 28 -1.94 -2.24 -17.27
N MET A 29 -2.94 -2.93 -16.71
CA MET A 29 -3.33 -4.29 -17.11
C MET A 29 -3.98 -4.28 -18.49
N GLU A 30 -4.19 -5.44 -19.09
CA GLU A 30 -4.78 -5.56 -20.43
C GLU A 30 -6.26 -5.18 -20.44
N GLN A 31 -6.97 -5.47 -19.35
CA GLN A 31 -8.40 -5.21 -19.17
C GLN A 31 -8.71 -3.72 -19.00
N ASP A 32 -9.88 -3.29 -19.48
CA ASP A 32 -10.34 -1.90 -19.34
C ASP A 32 -10.80 -1.59 -17.91
N VAL A 33 -11.33 -2.60 -17.22
CA VAL A 33 -11.74 -2.51 -15.81
C VAL A 33 -11.11 -3.65 -15.04
N THR A 34 -10.50 -3.34 -13.90
CA THR A 34 -9.83 -4.32 -13.06
C THR A 34 -10.20 -4.13 -11.60
N PHE A 35 -10.46 -5.23 -10.90
CA PHE A 35 -10.71 -5.24 -9.46
C PHE A 35 -9.67 -6.09 -8.76
N PHE A 36 -9.15 -5.58 -7.66
CA PHE A 36 -8.23 -6.30 -6.80
C PHE A 36 -8.76 -6.36 -5.38
N THR A 37 -8.54 -7.50 -4.73
CA THR A 37 -8.76 -7.65 -3.31
C THR A 37 -7.61 -8.42 -2.70
N ASN A 38 -7.09 -7.94 -1.59
CA ASN A 38 -6.00 -8.55 -0.86
C ASN A 38 -6.37 -8.64 0.62
N TYR A 39 -6.08 -9.77 1.21
CA TYR A 39 -6.21 -10.02 2.64
C TYR A 39 -4.93 -10.59 3.19
N ARG A 40 -4.45 -10.03 4.29
CA ARG A 40 -3.28 -10.49 5.02
C ARG A 40 -3.62 -10.61 6.49
N ALA A 41 -3.30 -11.76 7.08
CA ALA A 41 -3.36 -11.98 8.51
C ALA A 41 -1.99 -12.44 9.00
N GLN A 42 -1.49 -11.84 10.08
CA GLN A 42 -0.20 -12.16 10.65
C GLN A 42 -0.34 -12.48 12.13
N TRP A 43 0.57 -13.34 12.64
CA TRP A 43 0.65 -13.73 14.05
C TRP A 43 -0.61 -14.42 14.56
N LEU A 44 -1.26 -15.23 13.70
CA LEU A 44 -2.52 -15.95 13.96
C LEU A 44 -2.48 -16.81 15.24
N SER A 45 -1.32 -17.40 15.54
CA SER A 45 -1.15 -18.31 16.69
C SER A 45 -0.44 -17.67 17.87
N ALA A 46 0.14 -16.48 17.68
CA ALA A 46 1.01 -15.85 18.68
C ALA A 46 0.35 -14.69 19.43
N LEU A 47 -0.66 -14.06 18.82
CA LEU A 47 -1.36 -12.90 19.40
C LEU A 47 -2.86 -13.18 19.52
N PRO A 48 -3.50 -12.81 20.67
CA PRO A 48 -4.95 -12.87 20.82
C PRO A 48 -5.68 -12.04 19.76
N ASN A 49 -5.17 -10.85 19.48
CA ASN A 49 -5.64 -9.97 18.41
C ASN A 49 -4.60 -9.90 17.28
N GLN A 50 -4.94 -10.54 16.18
CA GLN A 50 -4.12 -10.65 15.00
C GLN A 50 -3.91 -9.30 14.31
N ILE A 51 -2.78 -9.15 13.60
CA ILE A 51 -2.60 -8.05 12.65
C ILE A 51 -3.31 -8.43 11.35
N ARG A 52 -4.29 -7.62 10.93
CA ARG A 52 -5.10 -7.85 9.73
C ARG A 52 -5.04 -6.65 8.82
N THR A 53 -4.67 -6.90 7.57
CA THR A 53 -4.66 -5.89 6.52
C THR A 53 -5.58 -6.32 5.39
N ASN A 54 -6.49 -5.44 5.01
CA ASN A 54 -7.39 -5.63 3.87
C ASN A 54 -7.16 -4.51 2.87
N ALA A 55 -7.10 -4.83 1.60
CA ALA A 55 -7.06 -3.85 0.53
C ALA A 55 -8.04 -4.23 -0.58
N VAL A 56 -8.77 -3.25 -1.06
CA VAL A 56 -9.64 -3.37 -2.22
C VAL A 56 -9.33 -2.22 -3.16
N SER A 57 -9.23 -2.50 -4.44
CA SER A 57 -9.10 -1.48 -5.47
C SER A 57 -9.90 -1.81 -6.71
N ALA A 58 -10.39 -0.76 -7.36
CA ALA A 58 -11.02 -0.80 -8.67
C ALA A 58 -10.31 0.20 -9.57
N GLU A 59 -10.05 -0.19 -10.81
CA GLU A 59 -9.32 0.61 -11.78
C GLU A 59 -10.01 0.57 -13.14
N ILE A 60 -9.95 1.69 -13.85
CA ILE A 60 -10.55 1.83 -15.18
C ILE A 60 -9.62 2.59 -16.12
N LYS A 61 -9.55 2.15 -17.38
CA LYS A 61 -8.94 2.89 -18.48
C LYS A 61 -9.95 3.87 -19.08
N LEU A 62 -9.50 5.08 -19.29
CA LEU A 62 -10.31 6.15 -19.88
C LEU A 62 -9.64 6.68 -21.15
N GLY A 63 -10.39 6.78 -22.22
CA GLY A 63 -9.92 7.37 -23.48
C GLY A 63 -9.08 6.45 -24.36
N ASN A 64 -9.03 5.15 -24.11
CA ASN A 64 -8.26 4.16 -24.87
C ASN A 64 -8.54 4.21 -26.38
N ASP A 65 -9.79 4.41 -26.79
CA ASP A 65 -10.20 4.48 -28.23
C ASP A 65 -10.07 5.86 -28.85
N ARG A 66 -9.88 6.90 -28.06
CA ARG A 66 -9.90 8.31 -28.51
C ARG A 66 -8.53 8.94 -28.56
N LEU A 67 -7.60 8.47 -27.75
CA LEU A 67 -6.24 9.00 -27.65
C LEU A 67 -5.30 8.20 -28.55
N ARG A 68 -4.65 8.85 -29.51
CA ARG A 68 -3.74 8.19 -30.48
C ARG A 68 -2.45 7.66 -29.84
N SER A 69 -2.11 8.09 -28.61
CA SER A 69 -0.80 7.84 -28.00
C SER A 69 -0.86 7.35 -26.55
N GLY A 70 -2.03 6.86 -26.08
CA GLY A 70 -2.14 6.37 -24.73
C GLY A 70 -3.54 6.49 -24.12
N TRP A 71 -3.64 6.36 -22.81
CA TRP A 71 -4.89 6.46 -22.06
C TRP A 71 -4.67 7.03 -20.67
N PHE A 72 -5.74 7.48 -20.04
CA PHE A 72 -5.76 7.80 -18.61
C PHE A 72 -6.17 6.57 -17.80
N GLY A 73 -5.49 6.35 -16.70
CA GLY A 73 -5.92 5.40 -15.67
C GLY A 73 -6.51 6.16 -14.48
N LEU A 74 -7.63 5.67 -14.00
CA LEU A 74 -8.28 6.16 -12.78
C LEU A 74 -8.55 4.96 -11.88
N GLY A 75 -8.28 5.09 -10.58
CA GLY A 75 -8.57 4.07 -9.59
C GLY A 75 -9.27 4.62 -8.36
N ALA A 76 -9.89 3.70 -7.62
CA ALA A 76 -10.37 3.92 -6.27
C ALA A 76 -9.82 2.81 -5.39
N GLN A 77 -9.20 3.16 -4.26
CA GLN A 77 -8.52 2.23 -3.38
C GLN A 77 -8.96 2.44 -1.94
N TYR A 78 -9.18 1.36 -1.25
CA TYR A 78 -9.43 1.32 0.18
C TYR A 78 -8.51 0.31 0.86
N ASN A 79 -7.75 0.76 1.84
CA ASN A 79 -6.92 -0.08 2.69
C ASN A 79 -7.38 0.05 4.13
N ASN A 80 -7.49 -1.08 4.80
CA ASN A 80 -7.76 -1.15 6.24
C ASN A 80 -6.69 -1.98 6.91
N ASP A 81 -6.05 -1.43 7.91
CA ASP A 81 -5.08 -2.12 8.75
C ASP A 81 -5.52 -2.07 10.19
N ALA A 82 -5.56 -3.22 10.85
CA ALA A 82 -5.91 -3.37 12.25
C ALA A 82 -4.76 -4.09 12.96
N THR A 83 -4.14 -3.41 13.91
CA THR A 83 -2.90 -3.88 14.52
C THR A 83 -3.04 -4.08 16.03
N GLY A 84 -2.81 -5.33 16.46
CA GLY A 84 -2.53 -5.72 17.83
C GLY A 84 -3.66 -5.51 18.84
N ASP A 85 -3.31 -5.71 20.12
CA ASP A 85 -4.26 -5.63 21.24
C ASP A 85 -4.80 -4.21 21.46
N ALA A 86 -4.01 -3.20 21.14
CA ALA A 86 -4.43 -1.80 21.16
C ALA A 86 -5.51 -1.46 20.12
N GLN A 87 -5.82 -2.39 19.20
CA GLN A 87 -6.75 -2.19 18.12
C GLN A 87 -6.58 -0.83 17.42
N ILE A 88 -5.31 -0.52 17.11
CA ILE A 88 -5.01 0.63 16.26
C ILE A 88 -5.55 0.31 14.87
N MET A 89 -6.52 1.08 14.42
CA MET A 89 -7.10 0.95 13.09
C MET A 89 -6.62 2.09 12.21
N SER A 90 -6.17 1.74 11.02
CA SER A 90 -5.84 2.70 9.96
C SER A 90 -6.72 2.43 8.75
N HIS A 91 -7.45 3.45 8.31
CA HIS A 91 -8.28 3.42 7.10
C HIS A 91 -7.68 4.40 6.11
N ILE A 92 -7.32 3.92 4.93
CA ILE A 92 -6.75 4.74 3.88
C ILE A 92 -7.66 4.65 2.66
N VAL A 93 -8.19 5.78 2.22
CA VAL A 93 -8.91 5.92 0.95
C VAL A 93 -8.05 6.74 0.02
N SER A 94 -7.81 6.27 -1.18
CA SER A 94 -7.02 6.98 -2.18
C SER A 94 -7.59 6.83 -3.59
N ILE A 95 -7.32 7.82 -4.42
CA ILE A 95 -7.77 7.89 -5.81
C ILE A 95 -6.54 8.07 -6.69
N PRO A 96 -5.86 6.96 -7.08
CA PRO A 96 -4.76 7.05 -8.02
C PRO A 96 -5.26 7.46 -9.40
N PHE A 97 -4.49 8.33 -10.02
CA PHE A 97 -4.71 8.80 -11.38
C PHE A 97 -3.37 8.84 -12.11
N ASN A 98 -3.34 8.36 -13.35
CA ASN A 98 -2.14 8.37 -14.17
C ASN A 98 -2.47 8.64 -15.64
N TYR A 99 -1.43 8.98 -16.39
CA TYR A 99 -1.45 8.95 -17.83
C TYR A 99 -0.41 7.96 -18.34
N VAL A 100 -0.83 7.09 -19.24
CA VAL A 100 0.01 6.06 -19.86
C VAL A 100 0.25 6.46 -21.30
N TRP A 101 1.50 6.68 -21.66
CA TRP A 101 1.94 6.87 -23.05
C TRP A 101 2.25 5.52 -23.68
N GLU A 102 1.66 5.25 -24.81
CA GLU A 102 2.02 4.11 -25.64
C GLU A 102 3.13 4.50 -26.61
N GLY A 103 4.28 3.85 -26.47
CA GLY A 103 5.44 4.03 -27.31
C GLY A 103 5.57 2.94 -28.37
N TYR A 104 6.70 2.95 -29.06
CA TYR A 104 7.01 1.98 -30.10
C TYR A 104 7.14 0.56 -29.52
N GLU A 105 6.74 -0.46 -30.30
CA GLU A 105 6.85 -1.88 -29.97
C GLU A 105 6.21 -2.28 -28.63
N LYS A 106 4.99 -1.81 -28.34
CA LYS A 106 4.25 -2.11 -27.10
C LYS A 106 5.05 -1.78 -25.84
N SER A 107 5.75 -0.64 -25.86
CA SER A 107 6.35 -0.05 -24.68
C SER A 107 5.41 1.00 -24.11
N TYR A 108 5.26 1.04 -22.79
CA TYR A 108 4.37 1.93 -22.08
C TYR A 108 5.15 2.66 -21.01
N PHE A 109 5.03 3.98 -20.99
CA PHE A 109 5.56 4.82 -19.94
C PHE A 109 4.40 5.52 -19.24
N SER A 110 4.45 5.63 -17.93
CA SER A 110 3.36 6.23 -17.17
C SER A 110 3.88 7.10 -16.04
N LEU A 111 3.16 8.21 -15.82
CA LEU A 111 3.31 9.06 -14.64
C LEU A 111 1.96 9.13 -13.91
N GLY A 112 2.00 9.05 -12.59
CA GLY A 112 0.78 9.02 -11.79
C GLY A 112 0.91 9.75 -10.46
N ILE A 113 -0.23 10.16 -9.93
CA ILE A 113 -0.40 10.76 -8.62
C ILE A 113 -1.48 10.02 -7.84
N LYS A 114 -1.39 10.07 -6.52
CA LYS A 114 -2.32 9.37 -5.60
C LYS A 114 -2.67 10.28 -4.43
N PRO A 115 -3.66 11.17 -4.56
CA PRO A 115 -4.24 11.82 -3.40
C PRO A 115 -5.01 10.80 -2.56
N GLY A 116 -5.01 10.99 -1.25
CA GLY A 116 -5.71 10.12 -0.32
C GLY A 116 -5.96 10.74 1.04
N VAL A 117 -6.79 10.07 1.81
CA VAL A 117 -7.12 10.42 3.19
C VAL A 117 -6.77 9.24 4.07
N ILE A 118 -6.04 9.49 5.13
CA ILE A 118 -5.72 8.51 6.17
C ILE A 118 -6.51 8.87 7.41
N ASN A 119 -7.31 7.93 7.92
CA ASN A 119 -7.98 8.02 9.19
C ASN A 119 -7.39 6.97 10.13
N ARG A 120 -6.80 7.40 11.22
CA ARG A 120 -6.30 6.52 12.28
C ARG A 120 -7.13 6.66 13.53
N SER A 121 -7.46 5.54 14.14
CA SER A 121 -8.19 5.50 15.39
C SER A 121 -7.58 4.48 16.34
N LEU A 122 -7.60 4.83 17.60
CA LEU A 122 -7.22 3.96 18.72
C LEU A 122 -8.48 3.65 19.53
N LYS A 123 -8.79 2.38 19.72
CA LYS A 123 -9.87 1.95 20.63
C LYS A 123 -9.35 1.85 22.06
N ALA A 124 -9.15 3.00 22.69
CA ALA A 124 -8.62 3.08 24.05
C ALA A 124 -9.53 2.48 25.12
N GLN A 125 -10.84 2.34 24.84
CA GLN A 125 -11.84 1.85 25.80
C GLN A 125 -11.73 0.37 26.17
N ILE A 126 -10.98 -0.40 25.39
CA ILE A 126 -10.80 -1.85 25.61
C ILE A 126 -9.54 -2.12 26.44
N GLN A 127 -8.72 -1.10 26.69
CA GLN A 127 -7.45 -1.24 27.37
C GLN A 127 -7.56 -0.83 28.83
N THR A 128 -6.80 -1.49 29.67
CA THR A 128 -6.57 -1.13 31.05
C THR A 128 -5.28 -0.32 31.14
N TRP A 129 -5.31 0.77 31.91
CA TRP A 129 -4.22 1.73 32.04
C TRP A 129 -3.65 1.71 33.46
N ASP A 130 -2.38 2.04 33.61
CA ASP A 130 -1.70 2.01 34.91
C ASP A 130 -2.43 2.80 36.01
N ASN A 131 -3.06 3.93 35.68
CA ASN A 131 -3.82 4.73 36.63
C ASN A 131 -5.16 4.11 37.08
N GLN A 132 -5.59 3.03 36.43
CA GLN A 132 -6.76 2.22 36.79
C GLN A 132 -6.40 1.07 37.74
N TRP A 133 -5.12 0.85 38.02
CA TRP A 133 -4.68 -0.19 38.95
C TRP A 133 -4.85 0.29 40.40
N ASN A 134 -5.70 -0.39 41.22
CA ASN A 134 -5.99 -0.05 42.59
C ASN A 134 -5.16 -0.86 43.62
N GLY A 135 -4.17 -1.62 43.19
CA GLY A 135 -3.35 -2.48 44.06
C GLY A 135 -3.84 -3.94 44.11
N ILE A 136 -5.07 -4.24 43.69
CA ILE A 136 -5.66 -5.59 43.68
C ILE A 136 -6.12 -5.95 42.28
N GLY A 137 -6.60 -4.98 41.49
CA GLY A 137 -7.13 -5.17 40.16
C GLY A 137 -7.31 -3.87 39.39
N PHE A 138 -7.67 -3.98 38.11
CA PHE A 138 -7.99 -2.83 37.29
C PHE A 138 -9.44 -2.37 37.53
N ASP A 139 -9.61 -1.12 37.91
CA ASP A 139 -10.91 -0.49 38.10
C ASP A 139 -11.29 0.32 36.85
N ASN A 140 -12.18 -0.24 36.03
CA ASN A 140 -12.66 0.41 34.80
C ASN A 140 -13.54 1.63 35.04
N THR A 141 -13.95 1.89 36.30
CA THR A 141 -14.73 3.10 36.66
C THR A 141 -13.83 4.32 36.82
N VAL A 142 -12.52 4.10 37.04
CA VAL A 142 -11.54 5.17 37.08
C VAL A 142 -11.30 5.68 35.66
N PHE A 143 -11.66 6.95 35.45
CA PHE A 143 -11.43 7.58 34.16
C PHE A 143 -9.93 7.73 33.90
N SER A 144 -9.43 7.03 32.89
CA SER A 144 -8.08 7.28 32.40
C SER A 144 -8.11 8.37 31.34
N THR A 145 -7.26 9.38 31.53
CA THR A 145 -7.05 10.39 30.48
C THR A 145 -6.53 9.76 29.17
N GLU A 146 -5.98 8.58 29.25
CA GLU A 146 -5.50 7.79 28.11
C GLU A 146 -6.61 6.99 27.42
N SER A 147 -7.77 6.80 28.09
CA SER A 147 -8.91 6.07 27.56
C SER A 147 -9.77 6.84 26.55
N SER A 148 -9.45 8.11 26.30
CA SER A 148 -10.19 8.88 25.29
C SER A 148 -9.90 8.36 23.89
N SER A 149 -10.96 7.99 23.15
CA SER A 149 -10.88 7.57 21.76
C SER A 149 -10.33 8.71 20.92
N ASN A 150 -9.11 8.53 20.42
CA ASN A 150 -8.47 9.51 19.56
C ASN A 150 -8.59 9.08 18.10
N LYS A 151 -9.19 9.95 17.30
CA LYS A 151 -9.22 9.84 15.83
C LYS A 151 -8.38 10.94 15.25
N ASN A 152 -7.53 10.59 14.31
CA ASN A 152 -6.75 11.56 13.55
C ASN A 152 -6.98 11.31 12.05
N THR A 153 -7.31 12.39 11.33
CA THR A 153 -7.54 12.34 9.88
C THR A 153 -6.63 13.34 9.20
N HIS A 154 -5.89 12.90 8.21
CA HIS A 154 -4.98 13.75 7.46
C HIS A 154 -4.95 13.35 5.99
N LEU A 155 -4.57 14.32 5.16
CA LEU A 155 -4.39 14.12 3.73
C LEU A 155 -3.01 13.51 3.46
N THR A 156 -2.92 12.69 2.43
CA THR A 156 -1.68 12.16 1.92
C THR A 156 -1.64 12.28 0.42
N VAL A 157 -0.44 12.46 -0.13
CA VAL A 157 -0.21 12.52 -1.57
C VAL A 157 0.94 11.62 -1.92
N GLY A 158 0.76 10.81 -2.96
CA GLY A 158 1.82 10.01 -3.57
C GLY A 158 2.00 10.38 -5.04
N ALA A 159 3.17 10.07 -5.57
CA ALA A 159 3.47 10.18 -7.00
C ALA A 159 4.32 8.99 -7.44
N GLY A 160 4.31 8.70 -8.74
CA GLY A 160 5.10 7.60 -9.26
C GLY A 160 5.34 7.68 -10.75
N MET A 161 6.30 6.88 -11.19
CA MET A 161 6.60 6.61 -12.58
C MET A 161 6.68 5.10 -12.79
N TYR A 162 6.31 4.67 -13.98
CA TYR A 162 6.27 3.26 -14.32
C TYR A 162 6.55 3.07 -15.80
N TYR A 163 7.33 2.07 -16.12
CA TYR A 163 7.62 1.62 -17.48
C TYR A 163 7.32 0.15 -17.61
N LYS A 164 6.66 -0.23 -18.70
CA LYS A 164 6.33 -1.62 -19.06
C LYS A 164 6.64 -1.86 -20.51
N LYS A 165 7.24 -3.00 -20.81
CA LYS A 165 7.45 -3.48 -22.17
C LYS A 165 6.90 -4.89 -22.34
N LEU A 166 6.14 -5.08 -23.42
CA LEU A 166 5.66 -6.38 -23.86
C LEU A 166 6.45 -6.79 -25.09
N TYR A 167 7.09 -7.95 -25.02
CA TYR A 167 7.88 -8.49 -26.13
C TYR A 167 7.01 -9.37 -27.05
N ARG A 168 7.45 -9.56 -28.29
CA ARG A 168 6.71 -10.34 -29.31
C ARG A 168 6.61 -11.83 -28.96
N ASP A 169 7.54 -12.36 -28.21
CA ASP A 169 7.56 -13.74 -27.70
C ASP A 169 6.59 -13.99 -26.54
N GLY A 170 5.90 -12.95 -26.07
CA GLY A 170 5.01 -12.98 -24.91
C GLY A 170 5.70 -12.69 -23.57
N SER A 171 7.01 -12.48 -23.58
CA SER A 171 7.73 -12.01 -22.39
C SER A 171 7.31 -10.58 -22.00
N LYS A 172 7.41 -10.27 -20.72
CA LYS A 172 7.06 -8.94 -20.16
C LYS A 172 8.19 -8.45 -19.27
N PHE A 173 8.37 -7.16 -19.22
CA PHE A 173 9.27 -6.50 -18.28
C PHE A 173 8.62 -5.22 -17.79
N ASP A 174 8.71 -4.98 -16.50
CA ASP A 174 8.26 -3.73 -15.91
C ASP A 174 9.19 -3.25 -14.81
N ILE A 175 9.24 -1.94 -14.65
CA ILE A 175 10.01 -1.25 -13.63
C ILE A 175 9.25 0.00 -13.19
N GLY A 176 9.25 0.27 -11.90
CA GLY A 176 8.57 1.42 -11.35
C GLY A 176 9.26 2.01 -10.14
N PHE A 177 9.02 3.29 -9.97
CA PHE A 177 9.41 4.04 -8.79
C PHE A 177 8.23 4.85 -8.29
N SER A 178 8.01 4.88 -6.98
CA SER A 178 7.00 5.72 -6.36
C SER A 178 7.47 6.32 -5.05
N ALA A 179 6.88 7.47 -4.71
CA ALA A 179 7.06 8.15 -3.45
C ALA A 179 5.68 8.44 -2.85
N ASN A 180 5.39 7.86 -1.71
CA ASN A 180 4.16 8.07 -0.97
C ASN A 180 4.40 9.01 0.23
N HIS A 181 3.34 9.61 0.76
CA HIS A 181 3.40 10.58 1.87
C HIS A 181 4.33 11.76 1.59
N LEU A 182 4.30 12.30 0.37
CA LEU A 182 5.16 13.42 -0.05
C LEU A 182 5.00 14.65 0.83
N ASN A 183 3.78 14.90 1.28
CA ASN A 183 3.43 16.01 2.18
C ASN A 183 3.82 15.74 3.65
N ALA A 184 4.40 14.56 3.98
CA ALA A 184 4.80 14.16 5.33
C ALA A 184 3.77 14.55 6.39
N PRO A 185 2.50 14.07 6.32
CA PRO A 185 1.44 14.54 7.17
C PRO A 185 1.76 14.30 8.64
N GLU A 186 1.35 15.24 9.49
CA GLU A 186 1.49 15.11 10.92
C GLU A 186 0.48 14.09 11.45
N GLN A 187 0.99 13.10 12.14
CA GLN A 187 0.21 12.10 12.85
C GLN A 187 0.42 12.31 14.34
N GLY A 188 -0.63 12.35 15.11
CA GLY A 188 -0.50 12.46 16.54
C GLY A 188 -1.75 11.95 17.22
N PHE A 189 -1.55 11.30 18.35
CA PHE A 189 -2.60 11.09 19.33
C PHE A 189 -2.29 12.03 20.50
N ARG A 190 -3.18 12.99 20.76
CA ARG A 190 -3.05 14.00 21.84
C ARG A 190 -1.89 15.00 21.65
N SER A 191 -1.01 15.07 22.65
CA SER A 191 0.12 16.01 22.71
C SER A 191 1.37 15.53 21.98
N LEU A 192 1.39 14.29 21.50
CA LEU A 192 2.50 13.72 20.78
C LEU A 192 2.21 13.81 19.26
N SER A 193 2.80 14.78 18.60
CA SER A 193 2.78 14.91 17.15
C SER A 193 4.07 14.34 16.58
N PHE A 194 3.94 13.49 15.57
CA PHE A 194 5.08 13.01 14.80
C PHE A 194 4.72 13.02 13.30
N GLN A 195 5.69 13.28 12.46
CA GLN A 195 5.50 13.28 11.02
C GLN A 195 5.56 11.87 10.47
N THR A 196 4.66 11.59 9.53
CA THR A 196 4.75 10.35 8.73
C THR A 196 5.98 10.42 7.85
N PHE A 197 6.83 9.41 7.91
CA PHE A 197 7.96 9.31 7.01
C PHE A 197 7.49 9.14 5.57
N ARG A 198 8.16 9.84 4.65
CA ARG A 198 8.01 9.59 3.22
C ARG A 198 8.45 8.17 2.91
N GLN A 199 7.68 7.50 2.08
CA GLN A 199 7.96 6.14 1.64
C GLN A 199 8.41 6.17 0.19
N TYR A 200 9.57 5.61 -0.10
CA TYR A 200 10.11 5.43 -1.44
C TYR A 200 10.10 3.96 -1.79
N ILE A 201 9.53 3.63 -2.95
CA ILE A 201 9.37 2.26 -3.42
C ILE A 201 9.99 2.16 -4.80
N PHE A 202 10.88 1.19 -4.97
CA PHE A 202 11.35 0.74 -6.26
C PHE A 202 10.88 -0.69 -6.46
N HIS A 203 10.32 -0.98 -7.62
CA HIS A 203 9.90 -2.32 -7.96
C HIS A 203 10.20 -2.64 -9.41
N THR A 204 10.47 -3.91 -9.67
CA THR A 204 10.63 -4.46 -11.01
C THR A 204 10.10 -5.87 -11.05
N SER A 205 9.48 -6.23 -12.16
CA SER A 205 9.10 -7.60 -12.43
C SER A 205 9.35 -7.96 -13.90
N GLY A 206 9.45 -9.23 -14.14
CA GLY A 206 9.60 -9.78 -15.47
C GLY A 206 8.77 -11.05 -15.63
N SER A 207 8.44 -11.39 -16.85
CA SER A 207 7.87 -12.68 -17.22
C SER A 207 8.62 -13.16 -18.45
N ILE A 208 9.39 -14.22 -18.32
CA ILE A 208 10.25 -14.78 -19.37
C ILE A 208 9.63 -16.10 -19.82
N LYS A 209 9.23 -16.16 -21.08
CA LYS A 209 8.70 -17.38 -21.67
C LYS A 209 9.86 -18.30 -22.06
N LEU A 210 9.90 -19.47 -21.46
CA LEU A 210 10.87 -20.50 -21.75
C LEU A 210 10.26 -21.51 -22.75
N ASP A 211 10.31 -21.19 -24.03
CA ASP A 211 9.63 -21.96 -25.09
C ASP A 211 9.98 -23.46 -25.11
N ARG A 212 11.22 -23.79 -24.75
CA ARG A 212 11.69 -25.19 -24.69
C ARG A 212 10.94 -26.03 -23.66
N TYR A 213 10.45 -25.41 -22.59
CA TYR A 213 9.85 -26.10 -21.45
C TYR A 213 8.38 -25.76 -21.24
N LYS A 214 7.82 -24.85 -22.04
CA LYS A 214 6.46 -24.30 -21.88
C LYS A 214 6.20 -23.70 -20.49
N PHE A 215 7.24 -23.20 -19.83
CA PHE A 215 7.15 -22.51 -18.54
C PHE A 215 7.30 -21.02 -18.70
N LEU A 216 6.61 -20.28 -17.84
CA LEU A 216 6.76 -18.85 -17.66
C LEU A 216 7.50 -18.61 -16.34
N LEU A 217 8.69 -18.05 -16.42
CA LEU A 217 9.48 -17.66 -15.25
C LEU A 217 9.23 -16.18 -14.97
N SER A 218 8.74 -15.86 -13.77
CA SER A 218 8.37 -14.49 -13.40
C SER A 218 9.16 -13.99 -12.18
N PRO A 219 10.43 -13.52 -12.38
CA PRO A 219 11.21 -12.92 -11.30
C PRO A 219 10.64 -11.55 -10.89
N GLN A 220 10.78 -11.22 -9.61
CA GLN A 220 10.22 -10.01 -9.01
C GLN A 220 11.13 -9.48 -7.93
N LEU A 221 11.25 -8.16 -7.85
CA LEU A 221 11.99 -7.45 -6.81
C LEU A 221 11.21 -6.20 -6.41
N ILE A 222 11.09 -5.98 -5.13
CA ILE A 222 10.65 -4.70 -4.57
C ILE A 222 11.57 -4.28 -3.44
N THR A 223 11.90 -3.01 -3.39
CA THR A 223 12.61 -2.38 -2.29
C THR A 223 11.81 -1.19 -1.77
N MET A 224 11.70 -1.08 -0.46
CA MET A 224 10.94 -0.01 0.21
C MET A 224 11.80 0.64 1.28
N PHE A 225 11.75 1.98 1.31
CA PHE A 225 12.46 2.79 2.29
C PHE A 225 11.45 3.74 2.93
N GLN A 226 11.28 3.66 4.25
CA GLN A 226 10.39 4.54 5.00
C GLN A 226 11.03 4.91 6.35
N GLY A 227 11.59 6.11 6.43
CA GLY A 227 12.38 6.53 7.59
C GLY A 227 13.57 5.60 7.83
N PRO A 228 13.68 4.99 9.02
CA PRO A 228 14.76 4.04 9.34
C PRO A 228 14.53 2.64 8.77
N HIS A 229 13.29 2.34 8.29
CA HIS A 229 12.92 1.00 7.82
C HIS A 229 13.30 0.79 6.37
N ARG A 230 13.80 -0.41 6.10
CA ARG A 230 14.20 -0.85 4.76
C ARG A 230 13.73 -2.27 4.56
N ASP A 231 12.95 -2.50 3.52
CA ASP A 231 12.50 -3.83 3.13
C ASP A 231 12.95 -4.16 1.73
N VAL A 232 13.37 -5.40 1.55
CA VAL A 232 13.69 -5.96 0.25
C VAL A 232 12.97 -7.30 0.14
N ILE A 233 12.13 -7.42 -0.89
CA ILE A 233 11.41 -8.67 -1.18
C ILE A 233 11.82 -9.12 -2.57
N ILE A 234 12.32 -10.33 -2.65
CA ILE A 234 12.67 -11.00 -3.90
C ILE A 234 11.75 -12.20 -4.03
N GLY A 235 11.15 -12.36 -5.16
CA GLY A 235 10.26 -13.48 -5.45
C GLY A 235 10.42 -13.99 -6.88
N THR A 236 9.91 -15.17 -7.12
CA THR A 236 9.75 -15.73 -8.46
C THR A 236 8.53 -16.64 -8.47
N SER A 237 7.79 -16.63 -9.56
CA SER A 237 6.74 -17.61 -9.83
C SER A 237 7.05 -18.41 -11.08
N PHE A 238 6.49 -19.60 -11.14
CA PHE A 238 6.58 -20.52 -12.27
C PHE A 238 5.15 -20.90 -12.67
N ASP A 239 4.78 -20.62 -13.92
CA ASP A 239 3.47 -20.90 -14.49
C ASP A 239 3.60 -21.77 -15.75
#